data_11113122f36531ab60ae35e092d7d7de
#
_entry.id   11113122f36531ab60ae35e092d7d7de
#
_cell.length_a   1.000
_cell.length_b   1.000
_cell.length_c   1.000
_cell.angle_alpha   90.00
_cell.angle_beta   90.00
_cell.angle_gamma   90.00
#
_symmetry.space_group_name_H-M   'P 1'
#
loop_
_entity.id
_entity.type
_entity.pdbx_description
1 polymer ?
#
loop_
_entity_poly.entity_id
_entity_poly.type
_entity_poly.pdbx_seq_one_letter_code
_entity_poly.pdbx_strand_id
1 'polypeptide(L)'
;MEGRGEGALARKVYYLVHRYRYGKDNEHVEGKRIGMYSTRELAEEAADRYLPLPGFRDYPRECFQISEFVVDRDMAWTEGFSVPSYHVNPLPESVAWPD
;
A
#
# COMPACT_ATOMS: atom_id res chain seq x y z
N MET A 1 14.42 -25.39 -6.51
CA MET A 1 14.29 -25.08 -6.69
C MET A 1 13.87 -24.86 -6.88
N GLU A 2 13.83 -24.60 -6.82
CA GLU A 2 13.51 -24.25 -7.10
C GLU A 2 12.86 -23.80 -7.34
N GLY A 3 12.50 -24.15 -7.32
CA GLY A 3 11.54 -23.79 -7.56
C GLY A 3 11.36 -22.49 -7.53
N ARG A 4 11.87 -22.09 -7.18
CA ARG A 4 11.82 -21.02 -7.20
C ARG A 4 12.06 -20.57 -8.32
N GLY A 5 12.68 -21.25 -8.82
CA GLY A 5 12.91 -20.87 -9.97
C GLY A 5 11.88 -20.16 -10.54
N GLU A 6 11.28 -20.53 -10.37
CA GLU A 6 10.42 -19.96 -10.74
C GLU A 6 10.38 -18.76 -10.33
N GLY A 7 11.12 -18.57 -9.49
CA GLY A 7 11.30 -17.30 -9.20
C GLY A 7 11.20 -16.56 -10.39
N ALA A 8 11.67 -17.11 -11.34
CA ALA A 8 11.51 -16.46 -12.58
C ALA A 8 10.10 -16.12 -12.78
N LEU A 9 9.27 -16.88 -12.24
CA LEU A 9 7.89 -16.57 -12.35
C LEU A 9 7.51 -15.83 -11.12
N ALA A 10 8.06 -14.68 -10.94
CA ALA A 10 7.79 -13.91 -9.77
C ALA A 10 6.30 -13.81 -9.61
N ARG A 11 5.84 -14.16 -8.45
CA ARG A 11 4.46 -14.01 -8.15
C ARG A 11 4.20 -12.60 -7.73
N LYS A 12 3.14 -12.05 -8.23
CA LYS A 12 2.79 -10.68 -7.91
C LYS A 12 1.46 -10.65 -7.21
N VAL A 13 1.30 -9.64 -6.38
CA VAL A 13 0.02 -9.36 -5.79
C VAL A 13 -0.30 -7.92 -6.07
N TYR A 14 -1.58 -7.64 -6.08
CA TYR A 14 -2.07 -6.31 -6.40
C TYR A 14 -2.86 -5.82 -5.22
N TYR A 15 -2.35 -4.77 -4.63
CA TYR A 15 -2.87 -4.25 -3.38
C TYR A 15 -3.83 -3.12 -3.72
N LEU A 16 -5.06 -3.24 -3.29
CA LEU A 16 -6.08 -2.26 -3.59
C LEU A 16 -6.37 -1.45 -2.35
N VAL A 17 -6.29 -0.14 -2.50
CA VAL A 17 -6.62 0.77 -1.41
C VAL A 17 -7.53 1.85 -1.98
N HIS A 18 -8.28 2.46 -1.10
CA HIS A 18 -9.09 3.61 -1.44
C HIS A 18 -8.52 4.77 -0.66
N ARG A 19 -8.07 5.79 -1.36
CA ARG A 19 -7.37 6.89 -0.70
C ARG A 19 -7.82 8.20 -1.28
N TYR A 20 -8.05 9.16 -0.41
CA TYR A 20 -8.43 10.49 -0.85
C TYR A 20 -7.91 11.50 0.14
N ARG A 21 -7.82 12.72 -0.31
CA ARG A 21 -7.43 13.82 0.53
C ARG A 21 -8.65 14.63 0.89
N TYR A 22 -8.61 15.24 2.03
CA TYR A 22 -9.72 16.06 2.46
C TYR A 22 -9.18 17.18 3.33
N GLY A 23 -10.05 18.10 3.69
CA GLY A 23 -9.64 19.21 4.47
C GLY A 23 -9.50 20.44 3.62
N LYS A 24 -9.33 21.56 4.27
CA LYS A 24 -9.35 22.83 3.60
C LYS A 24 -8.30 22.94 2.50
N ASP A 25 -7.10 22.47 2.77
CA ASP A 25 -6.04 22.52 1.79
C ASP A 25 -5.60 21.13 1.39
N ASN A 26 -6.51 20.16 1.46
CA ASN A 26 -6.16 18.78 1.14
C ASN A 26 -5.00 18.31 2.00
N GLU A 27 -4.99 18.73 3.24
CA GLU A 27 -3.89 18.44 4.11
C GLU A 27 -4.04 17.11 4.81
N HIS A 28 -5.19 16.49 4.74
CA HIS A 28 -5.42 15.20 5.38
C HIS A 28 -5.57 14.13 4.32
N VAL A 29 -5.14 12.94 4.68
CA VAL A 29 -5.24 11.80 3.78
C VAL A 29 -5.95 10.70 4.52
N GLU A 30 -6.93 10.11 3.88
CA GLU A 30 -7.64 8.97 4.44
C GLU A 30 -7.41 7.80 3.52
N GLY A 31 -7.11 6.64 4.09
CA GLY A 31 -6.90 5.47 3.28
C GLY A 31 -7.59 4.27 3.87
N LYS A 32 -8.19 3.48 3.02
CA LYS A 32 -8.82 2.23 3.42
C LYS A 32 -8.19 1.12 2.63
N ARG A 33 -7.69 0.13 3.32
CA ARG A 33 -7.11 -1.03 2.66
C ARG A 33 -8.22 -1.98 2.32
N ILE A 34 -8.34 -2.29 1.05
CA ILE A 34 -9.41 -3.16 0.59
C ILE A 34 -8.96 -4.61 0.57
N GLY A 35 -7.83 -4.89 -0.05
CA GLY A 35 -7.38 -6.26 -0.12
C GLY A 35 -6.24 -6.44 -1.07
N MET A 36 -5.81 -7.68 -1.18
CA MET A 36 -4.77 -8.06 -2.10
C MET A 36 -5.30 -9.11 -3.04
N TYR A 37 -4.90 -9.02 -4.28
CA TYR A 37 -5.45 -9.88 -5.32
C TYR A 37 -4.31 -10.44 -6.16
N SER A 38 -4.55 -11.58 -6.73
CA SER A 38 -3.50 -12.24 -7.51
C SER A 38 -3.34 -11.66 -8.89
N THR A 39 -4.32 -10.92 -9.38
CA THR A 39 -4.19 -10.27 -10.67
C THR A 39 -4.74 -8.86 -10.57
N ARG A 40 -4.27 -8.03 -11.50
CA ARG A 40 -4.79 -6.67 -11.53
C ARG A 40 -6.27 -6.67 -11.86
N GLU A 41 -6.69 -7.58 -12.71
CA GLU A 41 -8.10 -7.63 -13.08
C GLU A 41 -8.98 -7.91 -11.87
N LEU A 42 -8.53 -8.80 -10.99
CA LEU A 42 -9.31 -9.06 -9.80
C LEU A 42 -9.38 -7.85 -8.89
N ALA A 43 -8.28 -7.09 -8.82
CA ALA A 43 -8.29 -5.88 -8.04
C ALA A 43 -9.24 -4.85 -8.64
N GLU A 44 -9.23 -4.75 -9.98
CA GLU A 44 -10.15 -3.82 -10.63
C GLU A 44 -11.59 -4.22 -10.40
N GLU A 45 -11.87 -5.50 -10.46
CA GLU A 45 -13.23 -5.96 -10.20
C GLU A 45 -13.64 -5.65 -8.78
N ALA A 46 -12.70 -5.79 -7.85
CA ALA A 46 -13.00 -5.46 -6.48
C ALA A 46 -13.33 -3.98 -6.34
N ALA A 47 -12.55 -3.14 -7.00
CA ALA A 47 -12.83 -1.71 -6.94
C ALA A 47 -14.23 -1.43 -7.48
N ASP A 48 -14.60 -2.10 -8.56
CA ASP A 48 -15.92 -1.90 -9.12
C ASP A 48 -17.00 -2.34 -8.14
N ARG A 49 -16.75 -3.40 -7.39
CA ARG A 49 -17.74 -3.85 -6.43
C ARG A 49 -17.90 -2.87 -5.28
N TYR A 50 -16.81 -2.22 -4.89
CA TYR A 50 -16.87 -1.32 -3.76
C TYR A 50 -17.36 0.07 -4.13
N LEU A 51 -17.20 0.45 -5.38
CA LEU A 51 -17.53 1.81 -5.79
C LEU A 51 -18.93 2.24 -5.38
N PRO A 52 -19.97 1.42 -5.52
CA PRO A 52 -21.31 1.89 -5.15
C PRO A 52 -21.61 1.82 -3.66
N LEU A 53 -20.68 1.36 -2.87
CA LEU A 53 -20.97 1.16 -1.46
C LEU A 53 -20.80 2.45 -0.67
N PRO A 54 -21.49 2.55 0.46
CA PRO A 54 -21.31 3.73 1.31
C PRO A 54 -19.85 3.87 1.72
N GLY A 55 -19.38 5.09 1.72
CA GLY A 55 -18.00 5.35 2.04
C GLY A 55 -17.11 5.37 0.84
N PHE A 56 -17.61 4.90 -0.29
CA PHE A 56 -16.82 4.89 -1.52
C PHE A 56 -17.56 5.59 -2.64
N ARG A 57 -18.87 5.51 -2.65
CA ARG A 57 -19.64 5.98 -3.79
C ARG A 57 -19.60 7.48 -3.98
N ASP A 58 -19.23 8.22 -2.94
CA ASP A 58 -19.17 9.67 -3.05
C ASP A 58 -17.84 10.18 -3.56
N TYR A 59 -16.95 9.26 -3.92
CA TYR A 59 -15.63 9.63 -4.38
C TYR A 59 -15.39 9.06 -5.76
N PRO A 60 -14.54 9.71 -6.56
CA PRO A 60 -14.32 9.21 -7.90
C PRO A 60 -13.58 7.89 -7.90
N ARG A 61 -13.72 7.19 -9.01
CA ARG A 61 -13.08 5.90 -9.18
C ARG A 61 -11.57 5.99 -8.98
N GLU A 62 -10.99 7.12 -9.29
CA GLU A 62 -9.56 7.30 -9.17
C GLU A 62 -9.05 7.19 -7.75
N CYS A 63 -9.94 7.29 -6.78
CA CYS A 63 -9.50 7.11 -5.41
C CYS A 63 -9.10 5.67 -5.12
N PHE A 64 -9.54 4.73 -5.93
CA PHE A 64 -9.07 3.37 -5.82
C PHE A 64 -7.72 3.28 -6.50
N GLN A 65 -6.73 2.81 -5.77
CA GLN A 65 -5.38 2.72 -6.28
C GLN A 65 -4.90 1.29 -6.13
N ILE A 66 -4.24 0.81 -7.15
CA ILE A 66 -3.74 -0.56 -7.18
C ILE A 66 -2.23 -0.50 -7.28
N SER A 67 -1.56 -1.13 -6.35
CA SER A 67 -0.11 -1.20 -6.34
C SER A 67 0.32 -2.63 -6.55
N GLU A 68 1.34 -2.81 -7.34
CA GLU A 68 1.83 -4.13 -7.65
C GLU A 68 3.04 -4.43 -6.77
N PHE A 69 3.04 -5.57 -6.14
CA PHE A 69 4.16 -6.01 -5.32
C PHE A 69 4.59 -7.40 -5.74
N VAL A 70 5.87 -7.64 -5.64
CA VAL A 70 6.41 -8.95 -5.95
C VAL A 70 6.54 -9.70 -4.64
N VAL A 71 5.99 -10.91 -4.62
CA VAL A 71 5.98 -11.73 -3.42
C VAL A 71 7.37 -12.29 -3.17
N ASP A 72 7.71 -12.40 -1.90
CA ASP A 72 8.98 -12.98 -1.50
C ASP A 72 10.15 -12.16 -1.96
N ARG A 73 9.96 -10.87 -1.98
CA ARG A 73 11.02 -9.97 -2.38
C ARG A 73 11.01 -8.78 -1.44
N ASP A 74 12.19 -8.41 -1.00
CA ASP A 74 12.31 -7.27 -0.13
C ASP A 74 11.94 -6.02 -0.89
N MET A 75 11.24 -5.13 -0.24
CA MET A 75 10.83 -3.89 -0.87
C MET A 75 11.67 -2.73 -0.39
N ALA A 76 12.19 -2.85 0.83
CA ALA A 76 12.97 -1.78 1.39
C ALA A 76 13.91 -2.39 2.39
N TRP A 77 14.92 -1.65 2.76
CA TRP A 77 15.83 -2.08 3.81
C TRP A 77 16.62 -3.32 3.43
N THR A 78 16.86 -3.50 2.15
CA THR A 78 17.52 -4.72 1.69
C THR A 78 18.93 -4.85 2.27
N GLU A 79 19.51 -3.75 2.67
CA GLU A 79 20.81 -3.79 3.29
C GLU A 79 20.73 -3.52 4.76
N GLY A 80 19.58 -3.75 5.34
CA GLY A 80 19.41 -3.46 6.73
C GLY A 80 19.20 -2.00 6.97
N PHE A 81 19.13 -1.67 8.20
CA PHE A 81 18.91 -0.29 8.57
C PHE A 81 20.26 0.40 8.61
N SER A 82 20.44 1.32 7.74
CA SER A 82 21.69 2.06 7.67
C SER A 82 21.36 3.51 7.94
N VAL A 83 21.91 4.04 9.00
CA VAL A 83 21.55 5.37 9.41
C VAL A 83 22.70 6.29 9.17
N PRO A 84 22.62 7.15 8.20
CA PRO A 84 23.65 8.14 8.04
C PRO A 84 23.70 9.03 9.26
N SER A 85 24.87 9.44 9.62
CA SER A 85 25.01 10.19 10.84
C SER A 85 24.19 11.47 10.80
N TYR A 86 23.97 11.99 9.63
CA TYR A 86 23.35 13.28 9.57
C TYR A 86 21.90 13.26 9.98
N HIS A 87 21.28 12.08 10.02
CA HIS A 87 19.91 12.14 10.36
C HIS A 87 19.58 11.19 11.48
N VAL A 88 20.52 10.94 12.31
CA VAL A 88 20.24 10.11 13.45
C VAL A 88 19.60 10.99 14.48
N ASN A 89 18.32 11.01 14.46
CA ASN A 89 17.58 11.77 15.43
C ASN A 89 16.76 10.83 16.24
N PRO A 90 17.10 10.67 17.48
CA PRO A 90 16.26 9.79 18.29
C PRO A 90 14.86 10.35 18.32
N LEU A 91 13.93 9.48 18.38
CA LEU A 91 12.57 9.91 18.49
C LEU A 91 12.37 10.58 19.83
N PRO A 92 11.73 11.72 19.86
CA PRO A 92 11.40 12.32 21.12
C PRO A 92 10.47 11.40 21.89
N GLU A 93 10.56 11.48 23.17
CA GLU A 93 9.66 10.69 23.95
C GLU A 93 8.25 11.00 23.65
N SER A 94 7.98 12.22 23.30
CA SER A 94 6.62 12.60 23.00
C SER A 94 6.09 11.87 21.80
N VAL A 95 6.95 11.26 21.02
CA VAL A 95 6.52 10.53 19.86
C VAL A 95 6.46 9.06 20.16
N ALA A 96 6.37 8.72 21.39
CA ALA A 96 6.31 7.34 21.75
C ALA A 96 5.22 6.67 20.94
N TRP A 97 5.48 5.45 20.56
CA TRP A 97 4.53 4.72 19.76
C TRP A 97 3.30 4.46 20.57
N PRO A 98 2.19 4.60 19.93
CA PRO A 98 0.98 4.22 20.63
C PRO A 98 1.07 2.75 20.84
N ASP A 99 0.80 2.36 21.93
CA ASP A 99 0.93 1.01 22.08
C ASP A 99 -0.13 0.41 22.46
#